data_b98ee217807735e87389aa32a69ffa0a
#
_entry.id   b98ee217807735e87389aa32a69ffa0a
#
_cell.length_a   1.000
_cell.length_b   1.000
_cell.length_c   1.000
_cell.angle_alpha   90.00
_cell.angle_beta   90.00
_cell.angle_gamma   90.00
#
_symmetry.space_group_name_H-M   'P 1'
#
loop_
_entity.id
_entity.type
_entity.pdbx_description
1 polymer ?
#
loop_
_entity_poly.entity_id
_entity_poly.type
_entity_poly.pdbx_seq_one_letter_code
_entity_poly.pdbx_strand_id
1 'polypeptide(L)'
;MPRSPYSPEVRERAVRMYFDHRPEYPSEWAAMTGIAGKLGMTPETLRKWVRRAEVDNGQRAGLTTDERAHLKALEKEVRELRRANEILKDASIFFATELDRRTKK
;
A
#
# COMPACT_ATOMS: atom_id res chain seq x y z
N MET A 1 -7.46 -6.38 -11.18
CA MET A 1 -6.76 -6.55 -9.89
C MET A 1 -7.16 -7.85 -9.24
N PRO A 2 -6.23 -8.75 -9.03
CA PRO A 2 -6.58 -9.98 -8.34
C PRO A 2 -6.97 -9.65 -6.90
N ARG A 3 -8.13 -10.10 -6.50
CA ARG A 3 -8.56 -9.98 -5.13
C ARG A 3 -8.01 -11.16 -4.33
N SER A 4 -7.64 -10.90 -3.09
CA SER A 4 -7.33 -11.98 -2.18
C SER A 4 -8.59 -12.87 -2.07
N PRO A 5 -8.44 -14.21 -2.11
CA PRO A 5 -9.59 -15.10 -1.91
C PRO A 5 -10.12 -15.08 -0.48
N TYR A 6 -9.47 -14.32 0.40
CA TYR A 6 -9.83 -14.27 1.81
C TYR A 6 -10.38 -12.90 2.17
N SER A 7 -11.46 -12.88 2.97
CA SER A 7 -12.03 -11.63 3.45
C SER A 7 -11.11 -10.97 4.47
N PRO A 8 -11.27 -9.65 4.71
CA PRO A 8 -10.51 -8.98 5.78
C PRO A 8 -10.71 -9.63 7.15
N GLU A 9 -11.91 -10.14 7.42
CA GLU A 9 -12.22 -10.81 8.68
C GLU A 9 -11.44 -12.10 8.85
N VAL A 10 -11.30 -12.87 7.76
CA VAL A 10 -10.52 -14.11 7.76
C VAL A 10 -9.05 -13.78 8.01
N ARG A 11 -8.54 -12.72 7.38
CA ARG A 11 -7.16 -12.30 7.60
C ARG A 11 -6.88 -11.90 9.03
N GLU A 12 -7.75 -11.08 9.62
CA GLU A 12 -7.62 -10.67 11.01
C GLU A 12 -7.63 -11.85 11.96
N ARG A 13 -8.55 -12.77 11.71
CA ARG A 13 -8.70 -13.98 12.53
C ARG A 13 -7.46 -14.86 12.44
N ALA A 14 -6.93 -15.03 11.24
CA ALA A 14 -5.72 -15.82 11.01
C ALA A 14 -4.52 -15.22 11.73
N VAL A 15 -4.34 -13.92 11.63
CA VAL A 15 -3.25 -13.19 12.30
C VAL A 15 -3.38 -13.30 13.81
N ARG A 16 -4.57 -13.12 14.33
CA ARG A 16 -4.83 -13.24 15.77
C ARG A 16 -4.53 -14.64 16.26
N MET A 17 -4.95 -15.64 15.51
CA MET A 17 -4.69 -17.04 15.85
C MET A 17 -3.19 -17.32 15.88
N TYR A 18 -2.43 -16.75 14.93
CA TYR A 18 -0.99 -16.88 14.91
C TYR A 18 -0.36 -16.30 16.18
N PHE A 19 -0.68 -15.06 16.55
CA PHE A 19 -0.10 -14.43 17.73
C PHE A 19 -0.50 -15.13 19.03
N ASP A 20 -1.76 -15.58 19.11
CA ASP A 20 -2.24 -16.27 20.32
C ASP A 20 -1.56 -17.62 20.53
N HIS A 21 -1.28 -18.34 19.45
CA HIS A 21 -0.72 -19.67 19.50
C HIS A 21 0.79 -19.74 19.21
N ARG A 22 1.42 -18.59 18.93
CA ARG A 22 2.84 -18.55 18.61
C ARG A 22 3.71 -19.26 19.68
N PRO A 23 3.48 -19.06 20.98
CA PRO A 23 4.31 -19.72 22.01
C PRO A 23 4.23 -21.24 22.02
N GLU A 24 3.22 -21.83 21.42
CA GLU A 24 3.04 -23.28 21.36
C GLU A 24 3.94 -23.95 20.33
N TYR A 25 4.61 -23.17 19.49
CA TYR A 25 5.44 -23.66 18.41
C TYR A 25 6.92 -23.30 18.65
N PRO A 26 7.86 -24.17 18.19
CA PRO A 26 9.29 -23.91 18.44
C PRO A 26 9.88 -22.78 17.59
N SER A 27 9.22 -22.40 16.48
CA SER A 27 9.72 -21.35 15.63
C SER A 27 8.58 -20.63 14.93
N GLU A 28 8.87 -19.46 14.36
CA GLU A 28 7.88 -18.71 13.58
C GLU A 28 7.39 -19.53 12.39
N TRP A 29 8.30 -20.16 11.67
CA TRP A 29 7.95 -20.96 10.50
C TRP A 29 7.06 -22.14 10.88
N ALA A 30 7.38 -22.81 11.99
CA ALA A 30 6.57 -23.92 12.49
C ALA A 30 5.14 -23.43 12.81
N ALA A 31 5.02 -22.26 13.44
CA ALA A 31 3.75 -21.66 13.77
C ALA A 31 2.97 -21.31 12.51
N MET A 32 3.62 -20.68 11.54
CA MET A 32 2.98 -20.31 10.27
C MET A 32 2.49 -21.53 9.51
N THR A 33 3.32 -22.56 9.44
CA THR A 33 2.98 -23.80 8.74
C THR A 33 1.81 -24.50 9.44
N GLY A 34 1.86 -24.61 10.74
CA GLY A 34 0.80 -25.29 11.49
C GLY A 34 -0.53 -24.57 11.43
N ILE A 35 -0.51 -23.27 11.62
CA ILE A 35 -1.74 -22.47 11.62
C ILE A 35 -2.32 -22.33 10.22
N ALA A 36 -1.48 -22.06 9.23
CA ALA A 36 -1.92 -21.98 7.84
C ALA A 36 -2.56 -23.29 7.39
N GLY A 37 -1.97 -24.44 7.77
CA GLY A 37 -2.53 -25.75 7.48
C GLY A 37 -3.93 -25.92 8.04
N LYS A 38 -4.16 -25.48 9.26
CA LYS A 38 -5.48 -25.56 9.91
C LYS A 38 -6.52 -24.68 9.22
N LEU A 39 -6.08 -23.56 8.61
CA LEU A 39 -6.97 -22.62 7.95
C LEU A 39 -7.11 -22.84 6.46
N GLY A 40 -6.41 -23.84 5.92
CA GLY A 40 -6.47 -24.17 4.50
C GLY A 40 -5.78 -23.14 3.60
N MET A 41 -4.74 -22.48 4.10
CA MET A 41 -3.97 -21.51 3.32
C MET A 41 -2.49 -21.87 3.33
N THR A 42 -1.71 -21.23 2.47
CA THR A 42 -0.27 -21.45 2.43
C THR A 42 0.42 -20.67 3.55
N PRO A 43 1.54 -21.18 4.08
CA PRO A 43 2.32 -20.44 5.07
C PRO A 43 2.77 -19.07 4.56
N GLU A 44 3.08 -18.94 3.28
CA GLU A 44 3.49 -17.68 2.68
C GLU A 44 2.40 -16.62 2.75
N THR A 45 1.15 -17.01 2.54
CA THR A 45 0.00 -16.11 2.65
C THR A 45 -0.11 -15.59 4.08
N LEU A 46 -0.07 -16.50 5.05
CA LEU A 46 -0.14 -16.13 6.47
C LEU A 46 1.04 -15.25 6.86
N ARG A 47 2.24 -15.57 6.37
CA ARG A 47 3.45 -14.81 6.65
C ARG A 47 3.30 -13.34 6.22
N LYS A 48 2.78 -13.11 5.03
CA LYS A 48 2.55 -11.75 4.53
C LYS A 48 1.64 -10.94 5.46
N TRP A 49 0.57 -11.55 5.91
CA TRP A 49 -0.38 -10.89 6.80
C TRP A 49 0.23 -10.62 8.17
N VAL A 50 0.96 -11.59 8.71
CA VAL A 50 1.63 -11.45 10.00
C VAL A 50 2.67 -10.33 9.95
N ARG A 51 3.50 -10.29 8.90
CA ARG A 51 4.51 -9.24 8.74
C ARG A 51 3.86 -7.85 8.65
N ARG A 52 2.75 -7.77 7.92
CA ARG A 52 2.00 -6.51 7.82
C ARG A 52 1.46 -6.07 9.17
N ALA A 53 0.90 -7.00 9.93
CA ALA A 53 0.38 -6.70 11.26
C ALA A 53 1.48 -6.26 12.22
N GLU A 54 2.65 -6.89 12.14
CA GLU A 54 3.80 -6.51 12.96
C GLU A 54 4.26 -5.08 12.66
N VAL A 55 4.30 -4.71 11.39
CA VAL A 55 4.66 -3.35 10.98
C VAL A 55 3.60 -2.36 11.48
N ASP A 56 2.33 -2.67 11.26
CA ASP A 56 1.22 -1.79 11.67
C ASP A 56 1.16 -1.60 13.18
N ASN A 57 1.60 -2.60 13.94
CA ASN A 57 1.65 -2.53 15.41
C ASN A 57 2.97 -1.98 15.95
N GLY A 58 3.88 -1.56 15.08
CA GLY A 58 5.17 -0.99 15.48
C GLY A 58 6.19 -2.03 15.97
N GLN A 59 5.92 -3.30 15.80
CA GLN A 59 6.82 -4.38 16.21
C GLN A 59 7.94 -4.65 15.20
N ARG A 60 7.79 -4.12 14.00
CA ARG A 60 8.74 -4.30 12.91
C ARG A 60 8.84 -3.01 12.12
N ALA A 61 10.04 -2.64 11.71
CA ALA A 61 10.26 -1.44 10.91
C ALA A 61 9.60 -1.58 9.53
N GLY A 62 9.11 -0.47 9.01
CA GLY A 62 8.49 -0.40 7.70
C GLY A 62 7.33 0.58 7.71
N LEU A 63 6.73 0.78 6.53
CA LEU A 63 5.56 1.64 6.40
C LEU A 63 4.32 0.88 6.85
N THR A 64 3.53 1.49 7.73
CA THR A 64 2.22 0.96 8.10
C THR A 64 1.28 1.00 6.90
N THR A 65 0.17 0.28 7.00
CA THR A 65 -0.85 0.27 5.95
C THR A 65 -1.38 1.69 5.71
N ASP A 66 -1.64 2.44 6.77
CA ASP A 66 -2.11 3.83 6.67
C ASP A 66 -1.06 4.74 6.03
N GLU A 67 0.21 4.59 6.41
CA GLU A 67 1.30 5.36 5.82
C GLU A 67 1.46 5.07 4.34
N ARG A 68 1.32 3.81 3.93
CA ARG A 68 1.36 3.41 2.52
C ARG A 68 0.24 4.05 1.72
N ALA A 69 -0.98 4.01 2.27
CA ALA A 69 -2.13 4.62 1.62
C ALA A 69 -1.94 6.12 1.46
N HIS A 70 -1.42 6.76 2.50
CA HIS A 70 -1.14 8.20 2.47
C HIS A 70 -0.08 8.53 1.43
N LEU A 71 1.01 7.77 1.38
CA LEU A 71 2.07 7.95 0.39
C LEU A 71 1.53 7.81 -1.04
N LYS A 72 0.70 6.81 -1.28
CA LYS A 72 0.07 6.60 -2.59
C LYS A 72 -0.80 7.79 -2.99
N ALA A 73 -1.57 8.31 -2.04
CA ALA A 73 -2.44 9.47 -2.28
C ALA A 73 -1.60 10.70 -2.63
N LEU A 74 -0.50 10.92 -1.89
CA LEU A 74 0.40 12.04 -2.15
C LEU A 74 1.09 11.91 -3.51
N GLU A 75 1.51 10.72 -3.88
CA GLU A 75 2.13 10.48 -5.19
C GLU A 75 1.16 10.80 -6.33
N LYS A 76 -0.09 10.40 -6.17
CA LYS A 76 -1.14 10.72 -7.14
C LYS A 76 -1.34 12.23 -7.24
N GLU A 77 -1.44 12.91 -6.11
CA GLU A 77 -1.60 14.36 -6.06
C GLU A 77 -0.44 15.08 -6.74
N VAL A 78 0.78 14.63 -6.49
CA VAL A 78 1.97 15.20 -7.14
C VAL A 78 1.89 15.06 -8.66
N ARG A 79 1.49 13.88 -9.16
CA ARG A 79 1.34 13.67 -10.60
C ARG A 79 0.28 14.60 -11.19
N GLU A 80 -0.84 14.75 -10.51
CA GLU A 80 -1.93 15.63 -10.97
C GLU A 80 -1.50 17.09 -10.99
N LEU A 81 -0.81 17.54 -9.95
CA LEU A 81 -0.33 18.91 -9.85
C LEU A 81 0.74 19.21 -10.92
N ARG A 82 1.63 18.27 -11.17
CA ARG A 82 2.64 18.40 -12.23
C ARG A 82 1.99 18.53 -13.59
N ARG A 83 0.96 17.72 -13.84
CA ARG A 83 0.22 17.76 -15.09
C ARG A 83 -0.50 19.10 -15.26
N ALA A 84 -1.18 19.57 -14.22
CA ALA A 84 -1.84 20.87 -14.24
C ALA A 84 -0.84 21.99 -14.47
N ASN A 85 0.33 21.91 -13.85
CA ASN A 85 1.39 22.89 -14.01
C ASN A 85 1.91 22.94 -15.46
N GLU A 86 2.09 21.77 -16.08
CA GLU A 86 2.48 21.67 -17.49
C GLU A 86 1.47 22.33 -18.40
N ILE A 87 0.19 22.06 -18.18
CA ILE A 87 -0.90 22.64 -18.98
C ILE A 87 -0.93 24.15 -18.83
N LEU A 88 -0.78 24.65 -17.61
CA LEU A 88 -0.76 26.09 -17.34
C LEU A 88 0.45 26.76 -17.99
N LYS A 89 1.59 26.09 -17.94
CA LYS A 89 2.82 26.59 -18.54
C LYS A 89 2.67 26.70 -20.06
N ASP A 90 2.13 25.67 -20.69
CA ASP A 90 1.87 25.67 -22.14
C ASP A 90 0.89 26.75 -22.53
N ALA A 91 -0.18 26.91 -21.76
CA ALA A 91 -1.16 27.97 -21.98
C ALA A 91 -0.55 29.35 -21.84
N SER A 92 0.32 29.55 -20.86
CA SER A 92 1.02 30.82 -20.64
C SER A 92 1.91 31.18 -21.84
N ILE A 93 2.63 30.20 -22.36
CA ILE A 93 3.46 30.38 -23.55
C ILE A 93 2.60 30.74 -24.76
N PHE A 94 1.51 30.03 -24.93
CA PHE A 94 0.57 30.31 -26.03
C PHE A 94 0.02 31.73 -25.96
N PHE A 95 -0.45 32.15 -24.80
CA PHE A 95 -1.01 33.50 -24.64
C PHE A 95 0.04 34.59 -24.81
N ALA A 96 1.24 34.37 -24.33
CA ALA A 96 2.35 35.31 -24.51
C ALA A 96 2.66 35.48 -25.99
N THR A 97 2.71 34.37 -26.73
CA THR A 97 2.94 34.38 -28.18
C THR A 97 1.83 35.11 -28.91
N GLU A 98 0.59 34.86 -28.52
CA GLU A 98 -0.56 35.51 -29.16
C GLU A 98 -0.58 37.01 -28.93
N LEU A 99 -0.25 37.46 -27.73
CA LEU A 99 -0.14 38.88 -27.42
C LEU A 99 0.95 39.55 -28.24
N ASP A 100 2.10 38.89 -28.37
CA ASP A 100 3.21 39.39 -29.15
C ASP A 100 2.84 39.56 -30.64
N ARG A 101 2.10 38.57 -31.18
CA ARG A 101 1.58 38.66 -32.56
C ARG A 101 0.67 39.82 -32.75
N ARG A 102 -0.20 40.10 -31.78
CA ARG A 102 -1.17 41.19 -31.87
C ARG A 102 -0.52 42.57 -31.82
N THR A 103 0.56 42.68 -31.08
CA THR A 103 1.25 43.97 -30.92
C THR A 103 2.22 44.28 -32.06
N LYS A 104 2.67 43.26 -32.78
CA LYS A 104 3.52 43.43 -33.95
C LYS A 104 2.72 43.83 -35.16
N LYS A 105 3.18 44.83 -35.84
CA LYS A 105 2.60 45.25 -37.12
C LYS A 105 3.51 44.88 -38.28
#